data_966483b8b116876181e86571dc354b5e
#
_entry.id   966483b8b116876181e86571dc354b5e
#
_cell.length_a   1.000
_cell.length_b   1.000
_cell.length_c   1.000
_cell.angle_alpha   90.00
_cell.angle_beta   90.00
_cell.angle_gamma   90.00
#
_symmetry.space_group_name_H-M   'P 1'
#
loop_
_entity.id
_entity.type
_entity.pdbx_description
1 polymer ?
#
loop_
_entity_poly.entity_id
_entity_poly.type
_entity_poly.pdbx_seq_one_letter_code
_entity_poly.pdbx_strand_id
1 'polypeptide(L)'
;SHDRNYSSYDYYDSDSLTKVELDIDAATNKLLDQDIFTMNNGINIIHSVCRNTKNISGVLILDTNKTYGKNAKGKTYHKCIPDDMRLPGFLIAYNNKFSLQNFYKSASNKYVTFVFKSWQDKHPIGELVQTIGNVEELPAFYEYMLYCKSLNASMSNFNTTAVKSLTIKKDEYKKILKLNGNKNEDYYINEKYIPDILRDNPDIEDRTEYSFSREIPNCFAYTIDPKNSTDFDDAFSIYQTDRDNIILSIYITDVPIWLDYLNLWNSLTDRVATIYLPDRKRPMLPTILSDNLCSLKQKYKKFAIALDIYIKYDLVTNEIVKTSYEFNRVLINIKKNYVYEEPALLKSFDYKQLYRLIIKMNATTHKYQNKINWDFQDDVRMCQAFDKIQFVC
;
A
#
# COMPACT_ATOMS: atom_id res chain seq x y z
N SER A 1 4.64 29.54 -6.10
CA SER A 1 3.78 30.36 -5.24
C SER A 1 3.81 29.86 -3.81
N HIS A 2 3.72 30.76 -2.82
CA HIS A 2 3.68 30.42 -1.41
C HIS A 2 2.26 30.42 -0.83
N ASP A 3 1.30 31.07 -1.53
CA ASP A 3 -0.07 31.17 -1.08
C ASP A 3 -1.08 31.28 -2.24
N ARG A 4 -2.37 31.03 -1.94
CA ARG A 4 -3.48 31.04 -2.92
C ARG A 4 -3.74 32.38 -3.59
N ASN A 5 -3.34 33.47 -2.96
CA ASN A 5 -3.61 34.81 -3.47
C ASN A 5 -2.46 35.32 -4.34
N TYR A 6 -1.39 34.54 -4.47
CA TYR A 6 -0.16 34.94 -5.16
C TYR A 6 0.45 36.20 -4.57
N SER A 7 0.31 36.41 -3.26
CA SER A 7 0.92 37.56 -2.55
C SER A 7 2.43 37.41 -2.43
N SER A 8 2.93 36.16 -2.47
CA SER A 8 4.37 35.88 -2.52
C SER A 8 4.66 34.69 -3.44
N TYR A 9 5.67 34.80 -4.26
CA TYR A 9 6.15 33.77 -5.16
C TYR A 9 7.61 33.99 -5.52
N ASP A 10 8.30 32.93 -5.89
CA ASP A 10 9.69 32.96 -6.32
C ASP A 10 9.83 32.34 -7.71
N TYR A 11 10.81 32.81 -8.46
CA TYR A 11 11.22 32.23 -9.73
C TYR A 11 12.57 31.55 -9.57
N TYR A 12 12.74 30.45 -10.31
CA TYR A 12 13.97 29.68 -10.32
C TYR A 12 14.36 29.39 -11.76
N ASP A 13 15.64 29.44 -12.05
CA ASP A 13 16.19 28.92 -13.30
C ASP A 13 16.00 27.39 -13.32
N SER A 14 15.47 26.85 -14.43
CA SER A 14 15.10 25.41 -14.50
C SER A 14 16.29 24.47 -14.51
N ASP A 15 17.45 24.92 -14.97
CA ASP A 15 18.64 24.07 -15.12
C ASP A 15 19.52 24.14 -13.87
N SER A 16 19.76 25.33 -13.35
CA SER A 16 20.62 25.54 -12.18
C SER A 16 19.88 25.46 -10.83
N LEU A 17 18.54 25.50 -10.84
CA LEU A 17 17.68 25.61 -9.66
C LEU A 17 18.04 26.80 -8.74
N THR A 18 18.69 27.81 -9.29
CA THR A 18 19.00 29.04 -8.57
C THR A 18 17.83 30.02 -8.63
N LYS A 19 17.59 30.72 -7.52
CA LYS A 19 16.56 31.77 -7.47
C LYS A 19 16.96 32.93 -8.39
N VAL A 20 16.01 33.37 -9.21
CA VAL A 20 16.15 34.51 -10.12
C VAL A 20 15.10 35.56 -9.84
N GLU A 21 15.47 36.81 -9.96
CA GLU A 21 14.54 37.94 -9.85
C GLU A 21 13.99 38.27 -11.24
N LEU A 22 12.67 38.21 -11.39
CA LEU A 22 11.98 38.57 -12.63
C LEU A 22 10.86 39.58 -12.30
N ASP A 23 10.78 40.64 -13.09
CA ASP A 23 9.69 41.61 -13.00
C ASP A 23 8.43 41.11 -13.73
N ILE A 24 7.89 40.03 -13.21
CA ILE A 24 6.72 39.34 -13.78
C ILE A 24 5.72 39.07 -12.65
N ASP A 25 4.49 39.55 -12.79
CA ASP A 25 3.39 39.18 -11.91
C ASP A 25 2.79 37.83 -12.33
N ALA A 26 2.89 36.82 -11.47
CA ALA A 26 2.45 35.45 -11.77
C ALA A 26 0.95 35.35 -12.01
N ALA A 27 0.13 36.10 -11.28
CA ALA A 27 -1.33 36.05 -11.42
C ALA A 27 -1.79 36.70 -12.73
N THR A 28 -1.23 37.85 -13.07
CA THR A 28 -1.52 38.56 -14.33
C THR A 28 -1.12 37.72 -15.53
N ASN A 29 0.00 37.03 -15.46
CA ASN A 29 0.52 36.18 -16.52
C ASN A 29 -0.02 34.74 -16.46
N LYS A 30 -0.99 34.45 -15.58
CA LYS A 30 -1.69 33.15 -15.49
C LYS A 30 -0.76 31.98 -15.22
N LEU A 31 0.34 32.21 -14.50
CA LEU A 31 1.28 31.18 -14.11
C LEU A 31 0.77 30.42 -12.88
N LEU A 32 0.80 29.10 -12.95
CA LEU A 32 0.49 28.22 -11.82
C LEU A 32 1.77 27.77 -11.13
N ASP A 33 1.65 27.27 -9.91
CA ASP A 33 2.79 26.74 -9.18
C ASP A 33 3.49 25.62 -9.96
N GLN A 34 4.81 25.66 -10.03
CA GLN A 34 5.67 24.74 -10.79
C GLN A 34 5.46 24.78 -12.33
N ASP A 35 4.90 25.87 -12.87
CA ASP A 35 4.94 26.08 -14.32
C ASP A 35 6.37 26.37 -14.76
N ILE A 36 6.85 25.66 -15.78
CA ILE A 36 8.12 25.96 -16.48
C ILE A 36 7.77 26.73 -17.75
N PHE A 37 8.39 27.88 -17.95
CA PHE A 37 8.10 28.78 -19.06
C PHE A 37 9.35 29.45 -19.65
N THR A 38 9.23 29.93 -20.88
CA THR A 38 10.22 30.79 -21.54
C THR A 38 9.65 32.18 -21.79
N MET A 39 10.56 33.16 -21.94
CA MET A 39 10.20 34.59 -22.16
C MET A 39 10.50 35.07 -23.59
N ASN A 40 10.51 34.20 -24.58
CA ASN A 40 10.74 34.59 -25.97
C ASN A 40 9.43 35.13 -26.59
N ASN A 41 9.36 36.44 -26.84
CA ASN A 41 8.19 37.15 -27.36
C ASN A 41 6.89 36.99 -26.54
N GLY A 42 7.04 36.96 -25.22
CA GLY A 42 5.96 36.71 -24.25
C GLY A 42 6.22 35.47 -23.42
N ILE A 43 5.32 35.18 -22.49
CA ILE A 43 5.42 34.01 -21.63
C ILE A 43 4.83 32.78 -22.34
N ASN A 44 5.68 31.80 -22.62
CA ASN A 44 5.29 30.52 -23.18
C ASN A 44 5.51 29.40 -22.17
N ILE A 45 4.44 28.76 -21.70
CA ILE A 45 4.48 27.63 -20.78
C ILE A 45 4.95 26.39 -21.51
N ILE A 46 6.10 25.83 -21.13
CA ILE A 46 6.66 24.60 -21.70
C ILE A 46 6.09 23.38 -20.97
N HIS A 47 6.03 23.44 -19.65
CA HIS A 47 5.53 22.35 -18.81
C HIS A 47 4.74 22.90 -17.62
N SER A 48 3.71 22.18 -17.22
CA SER A 48 2.86 22.55 -16.09
C SER A 48 2.39 21.31 -15.33
N VAL A 49 2.79 21.18 -14.09
CA VAL A 49 2.33 20.09 -13.23
C VAL A 49 0.82 20.16 -13.04
N CYS A 50 0.30 21.34 -12.69
CA CYS A 50 -1.12 21.51 -12.42
C CYS A 50 -2.00 21.26 -13.66
N ARG A 51 -1.57 21.75 -14.85
CA ARG A 51 -2.34 21.59 -16.10
C ARG A 51 -2.38 20.15 -16.60
N ASN A 52 -1.35 19.36 -16.25
CA ASN A 52 -1.21 17.95 -16.64
C ASN A 52 -1.78 16.98 -15.59
N THR A 53 -2.08 17.47 -14.39
CA THR A 53 -2.63 16.65 -13.31
C THR A 53 -4.05 16.20 -13.63
N LYS A 54 -4.28 14.87 -13.56
CA LYS A 54 -5.58 14.26 -13.87
C LYS A 54 -6.63 14.44 -12.76
N ASN A 55 -6.21 14.68 -11.52
CA ASN A 55 -7.09 14.81 -10.37
C ASN A 55 -6.53 15.84 -9.39
N ILE A 56 -7.01 17.09 -9.49
CA ILE A 56 -6.75 18.12 -8.49
C ILE A 56 -7.84 18.01 -7.44
N SER A 57 -7.48 17.79 -6.18
CA SER A 57 -8.44 17.74 -5.08
C SER A 57 -8.80 19.12 -4.57
N GLY A 58 -10.08 19.30 -4.21
CA GLY A 58 -10.54 20.58 -3.67
C GLY A 58 -11.90 20.50 -3.02
N VAL A 59 -12.27 21.61 -2.37
CA VAL A 59 -13.58 21.81 -1.75
C VAL A 59 -14.41 22.76 -2.61
N LEU A 60 -15.53 22.26 -3.16
CA LEU A 60 -16.51 23.05 -3.89
C LEU A 60 -17.44 23.76 -2.92
N ILE A 61 -17.44 25.07 -2.94
CA ILE A 61 -18.19 25.92 -2.02
C ILE A 61 -19.60 26.15 -2.57
N LEU A 62 -20.58 25.59 -1.86
CA LEU A 62 -22.01 25.63 -2.24
C LEU A 62 -22.90 26.27 -1.15
N ASP A 63 -22.40 26.39 0.08
CA ASP A 63 -23.13 26.95 1.23
C ASP A 63 -23.30 28.46 1.14
N THR A 64 -22.46 29.13 0.35
CA THR A 64 -22.63 30.54 0.03
C THR A 64 -23.49 30.66 -1.23
N ASN A 65 -24.49 31.54 -1.25
CA ASN A 65 -25.30 31.82 -2.44
C ASN A 65 -24.51 32.56 -3.53
N LYS A 66 -23.19 32.63 -3.45
CA LYS A 66 -22.32 33.33 -4.39
C LYS A 66 -22.06 32.45 -5.62
N THR A 67 -22.43 32.97 -6.80
CA THR A 67 -22.21 32.32 -8.08
C THR A 67 -21.37 33.18 -9.00
N TYR A 68 -20.77 32.58 -10.02
CA TYR A 68 -19.80 33.22 -10.92
C TYR A 68 -20.19 33.05 -12.38
N GLY A 69 -21.51 33.15 -12.69
CA GLY A 69 -22.02 32.98 -14.03
C GLY A 69 -22.36 31.52 -14.39
N LYS A 70 -22.60 31.27 -15.67
CA LYS A 70 -22.96 29.94 -16.18
C LYS A 70 -22.08 29.57 -17.36
N ASN A 71 -21.81 28.27 -17.52
CA ASN A 71 -21.14 27.76 -18.70
C ASN A 71 -22.10 27.64 -19.91
N ALA A 72 -21.59 27.29 -21.10
CA ALA A 72 -22.36 27.10 -22.32
C ALA A 72 -23.47 26.03 -22.21
N LYS A 73 -23.37 25.10 -21.24
CA LYS A 73 -24.39 24.07 -20.96
C LYS A 73 -25.39 24.52 -19.87
N GLY A 74 -25.40 25.79 -19.48
CA GLY A 74 -26.29 26.34 -18.45
C GLY A 74 -25.96 25.98 -17.00
N LYS A 75 -24.85 25.25 -16.72
CA LYS A 75 -24.42 24.94 -15.37
C LYS A 75 -23.77 26.15 -14.70
N THR A 76 -24.12 26.40 -13.45
CA THR A 76 -23.63 27.52 -12.68
C THR A 76 -22.17 27.25 -12.18
N TYR A 77 -21.33 28.28 -12.30
CA TYR A 77 -19.98 28.24 -11.74
C TYR A 77 -19.97 28.55 -10.25
N HIS A 78 -19.32 27.70 -9.49
CA HIS A 78 -19.06 27.85 -8.06
C HIS A 78 -17.56 27.87 -7.79
N LYS A 79 -17.14 28.50 -6.70
CA LYS A 79 -15.74 28.54 -6.28
C LYS A 79 -15.32 27.18 -5.73
N CYS A 80 -14.20 26.67 -6.20
CA CYS A 80 -13.55 25.50 -5.66
C CYS A 80 -12.19 25.90 -5.08
N ILE A 81 -11.93 25.49 -3.85
CA ILE A 81 -10.67 25.74 -3.15
C ILE A 81 -9.83 24.47 -3.24
N PRO A 82 -8.71 24.47 -4.00
CA PRO A 82 -7.82 23.32 -4.04
C PRO A 82 -7.23 23.00 -2.66
N ASP A 83 -6.89 21.72 -2.40
CA ASP A 83 -6.16 21.32 -1.21
C ASP A 83 -4.76 21.95 -1.19
N ASP A 84 -4.07 21.94 -2.32
CA ASP A 84 -2.78 22.60 -2.47
C ASP A 84 -2.93 24.11 -2.31
N MET A 85 -2.36 24.64 -1.23
CA MET A 85 -2.41 26.05 -0.88
C MET A 85 -1.65 26.95 -1.87
N ARG A 86 -0.80 26.39 -2.71
CA ARG A 86 -0.03 27.13 -3.74
C ARG A 86 -0.86 27.40 -5.00
N LEU A 87 -2.02 26.76 -5.12
CA LEU A 87 -2.93 26.96 -6.25
C LEU A 87 -4.04 27.96 -5.93
N PRO A 88 -4.42 28.82 -6.90
CA PRO A 88 -5.52 29.77 -6.73
C PRO A 88 -6.87 29.07 -6.62
N GLY A 89 -7.90 29.79 -6.22
CA GLY A 89 -9.27 29.30 -6.26
C GLY A 89 -9.78 29.17 -7.70
N PHE A 90 -10.32 28.01 -8.03
CA PHE A 90 -10.89 27.67 -9.36
C PHE A 90 -12.39 27.93 -9.41
N LEU A 91 -12.91 28.09 -10.62
CA LEU A 91 -14.35 28.07 -10.91
C LEU A 91 -14.72 26.75 -11.54
N ILE A 92 -15.66 26.03 -10.94
CA ILE A 92 -16.14 24.73 -11.42
C ILE A 92 -17.64 24.80 -11.70
N ALA A 93 -18.05 24.38 -12.89
CA ALA A 93 -19.45 24.31 -13.25
C ALA A 93 -20.13 23.12 -12.58
N TYR A 94 -21.10 23.39 -11.72
CA TYR A 94 -21.82 22.37 -10.95
C TYR A 94 -23.32 22.63 -10.97
N ASN A 95 -24.12 21.56 -11.14
CA ASN A 95 -25.58 21.66 -10.99
C ASN A 95 -25.95 21.06 -9.64
N ASN A 96 -26.36 21.91 -8.74
CA ASN A 96 -26.98 21.47 -7.52
C ASN A 96 -28.41 20.99 -7.86
N LYS A 97 -28.58 19.66 -8.03
CA LYS A 97 -29.92 19.08 -8.13
C LYS A 97 -30.53 19.14 -6.74
N PHE A 98 -31.16 20.27 -6.41
CA PHE A 98 -32.04 20.29 -5.25
C PHE A 98 -33.14 19.26 -5.51
N SER A 99 -33.25 18.24 -4.69
CA SER A 99 -34.46 17.43 -4.63
C SER A 99 -35.57 18.36 -4.17
N LEU A 100 -36.64 18.47 -4.96
CA LEU A 100 -37.82 19.31 -4.69
C LEU A 100 -38.51 19.06 -3.32
N GLN A 101 -37.94 18.16 -2.50
CA GLN A 101 -38.51 17.74 -1.22
C GLN A 101 -37.93 18.41 0.04
N ASN A 102 -36.86 19.21 -0.09
CA ASN A 102 -36.24 19.86 1.10
C ASN A 102 -36.08 21.37 0.89
N PHE A 103 -37.12 22.11 1.20
CA PHE A 103 -37.24 23.59 1.05
C PHE A 103 -36.28 24.42 1.94
N TYR A 104 -35.48 23.83 2.86
CA TYR A 104 -34.73 24.57 3.87
C TYR A 104 -33.31 24.07 4.22
N LYS A 105 -32.66 23.28 3.38
CA LYS A 105 -31.25 22.96 3.63
C LYS A 105 -30.36 23.77 2.69
N SER A 106 -29.49 24.61 3.27
CA SER A 106 -28.34 25.18 2.57
C SER A 106 -27.57 24.04 1.88
N ALA A 107 -27.11 24.29 0.67
CA ALA A 107 -26.31 23.30 -0.04
C ALA A 107 -25.02 23.05 0.73
N SER A 108 -24.78 21.81 1.12
CA SER A 108 -23.53 21.42 1.78
C SER A 108 -22.36 21.49 0.79
N ASN A 109 -21.22 21.99 1.24
CA ASN A 109 -19.96 21.97 0.50
C ASN A 109 -19.57 20.54 0.14
N LYS A 110 -18.87 20.37 -0.98
CA LYS A 110 -18.49 19.05 -1.50
C LYS A 110 -17.00 18.89 -1.63
N TYR A 111 -16.48 17.74 -1.22
CA TYR A 111 -15.19 17.26 -1.65
C TYR A 111 -15.29 16.84 -3.13
N VAL A 112 -14.39 17.35 -3.96
CA VAL A 112 -14.39 17.09 -5.40
C VAL A 112 -12.98 16.85 -5.91
N THR A 113 -12.89 16.18 -7.07
CA THR A 113 -11.71 16.24 -7.92
C THR A 113 -12.05 16.90 -9.24
N PHE A 114 -11.10 17.62 -9.80
CA PHE A 114 -11.25 18.35 -11.06
C PHE A 114 -9.92 18.38 -11.81
N VAL A 115 -9.97 18.79 -13.08
CA VAL A 115 -8.81 19.06 -13.92
C VAL A 115 -8.78 20.53 -14.31
N PHE A 116 -7.60 21.05 -14.57
CA PHE A 116 -7.45 22.38 -15.16
C PHE A 116 -8.09 22.41 -16.57
N LYS A 117 -8.81 23.48 -16.88
CA LYS A 117 -9.39 23.67 -18.20
C LYS A 117 -8.84 24.89 -18.94
N SER A 118 -8.89 26.05 -18.30
CA SER A 118 -8.41 27.31 -18.88
C SER A 118 -8.23 28.38 -17.80
N TRP A 119 -7.43 29.40 -18.11
CA TRP A 119 -7.31 30.60 -17.26
C TRP A 119 -7.21 31.82 -18.13
N GLN A 120 -8.31 32.50 -18.35
CA GLN A 120 -8.38 33.76 -19.17
C GLN A 120 -8.71 34.95 -18.30
N ASP A 121 -9.68 34.82 -17.41
CA ASP A 121 -10.18 35.87 -16.54
C ASP A 121 -9.47 35.86 -15.15
N LYS A 122 -10.14 36.44 -14.15
CA LYS A 122 -9.64 36.56 -12.79
C LYS A 122 -9.33 35.19 -12.13
N HIS A 123 -10.13 34.19 -12.41
CA HIS A 123 -10.01 32.86 -11.80
C HIS A 123 -9.81 31.78 -12.87
N PRO A 124 -8.96 30.79 -12.63
CA PRO A 124 -8.89 29.64 -13.52
C PRO A 124 -10.20 28.84 -13.49
N ILE A 125 -10.51 28.21 -14.60
CA ILE A 125 -11.67 27.33 -14.78
C ILE A 125 -11.18 25.89 -14.66
N GLY A 126 -11.85 25.10 -13.80
CA GLY A 126 -11.67 23.65 -13.70
C GLY A 126 -12.86 22.91 -14.29
N GLU A 127 -12.63 21.70 -14.77
CA GLU A 127 -13.66 20.76 -15.16
C GLU A 127 -13.81 19.66 -14.11
N LEU A 128 -15.03 19.50 -13.58
CA LEU A 128 -15.32 18.50 -12.56
C LEU A 128 -15.09 17.08 -13.09
N VAL A 129 -14.27 16.32 -12.41
CA VAL A 129 -14.05 14.89 -12.68
C VAL A 129 -15.00 14.06 -11.83
N GLN A 130 -14.99 14.29 -10.50
CA GLN A 130 -15.78 13.49 -9.56
C GLN A 130 -16.23 14.33 -8.36
N THR A 131 -17.41 14.01 -7.84
CA THR A 131 -17.85 14.44 -6.51
C THR A 131 -17.65 13.28 -5.56
N ILE A 132 -16.84 13.49 -4.52
CA ILE A 132 -16.47 12.46 -3.53
C ILE A 132 -17.58 12.31 -2.48
N GLY A 133 -18.06 13.43 -1.93
CA GLY A 133 -19.13 13.46 -0.94
C GLY A 133 -19.29 14.82 -0.27
N ASN A 134 -20.11 14.90 0.78
CA ASN A 134 -20.29 16.12 1.55
C ASN A 134 -19.12 16.33 2.51
N VAL A 135 -18.75 17.58 2.76
CA VAL A 135 -17.66 17.94 3.69
C VAL A 135 -17.96 17.50 5.13
N GLU A 136 -19.22 17.39 5.50
CA GLU A 136 -19.68 16.97 6.82
C GLU A 136 -19.62 15.45 7.04
N GLU A 137 -19.36 14.67 5.99
CA GLU A 137 -19.33 13.22 6.02
C GLU A 137 -17.90 12.69 6.23
N LEU A 138 -17.64 12.08 7.39
CA LEU A 138 -16.31 11.54 7.70
C LEU A 138 -15.80 10.51 6.68
N PRO A 139 -16.62 9.58 6.13
CA PRO A 139 -16.16 8.70 5.06
C PRO A 139 -15.72 9.44 3.80
N ALA A 140 -16.41 10.53 3.43
CA ALA A 140 -16.03 11.37 2.31
C ALA A 140 -14.71 12.10 2.56
N PHE A 141 -14.46 12.54 3.79
CA PHE A 141 -13.19 13.13 4.20
C PHE A 141 -12.03 12.14 4.01
N TYR A 142 -12.17 10.89 4.44
CA TYR A 142 -11.11 9.90 4.26
C TYR A 142 -10.80 9.65 2.79
N GLU A 143 -11.82 9.49 1.95
CA GLU A 143 -11.60 9.34 0.50
C GLU A 143 -10.95 10.60 -0.12
N TYR A 144 -11.39 11.80 0.28
CA TYR A 144 -10.80 13.06 -0.14
C TYR A 144 -9.31 13.15 0.21
N MET A 145 -8.92 12.75 1.43
CA MET A 145 -7.52 12.74 1.87
C MET A 145 -6.64 11.81 1.03
N LEU A 146 -7.18 10.70 0.51
CA LEU A 146 -6.45 9.84 -0.42
C LEU A 146 -6.12 10.56 -1.72
N TYR A 147 -7.07 11.36 -2.25
CA TYR A 147 -6.82 12.19 -3.43
C TYR A 147 -5.79 13.28 -3.14
N CYS A 148 -5.87 13.97 -2.00
CA CYS A 148 -4.90 15.00 -1.60
C CYS A 148 -3.47 14.47 -1.49
N LYS A 149 -3.30 13.19 -1.16
CA LYS A 149 -1.99 12.53 -1.02
C LYS A 149 -1.60 11.68 -2.23
N SER A 150 -2.35 11.75 -3.33
CA SER A 150 -2.15 10.93 -4.54
C SER A 150 -2.17 9.41 -4.27
N LEU A 151 -2.95 8.98 -3.27
CA LEU A 151 -3.07 7.58 -2.83
C LEU A 151 -4.38 6.92 -3.28
N ASN A 152 -5.14 7.54 -4.15
CA ASN A 152 -6.51 7.17 -4.54
C ASN A 152 -6.60 6.15 -5.69
N ALA A 153 -5.64 5.25 -5.83
CA ALA A 153 -5.70 4.24 -6.87
C ALA A 153 -6.95 3.35 -6.72
N SER A 154 -7.75 3.25 -7.79
CA SER A 154 -8.96 2.41 -7.80
C SER A 154 -8.61 0.94 -7.90
N MET A 155 -9.16 0.13 -6.98
CA MET A 155 -9.01 -1.34 -6.98
C MET A 155 -10.12 -2.07 -7.73
N SER A 156 -11.10 -1.35 -8.31
CA SER A 156 -12.30 -1.96 -8.87
C SER A 156 -12.02 -2.93 -10.01
N ASN A 157 -11.18 -2.53 -10.97
CA ASN A 157 -10.79 -3.40 -12.09
C ASN A 157 -10.00 -4.61 -11.60
N PHE A 158 -9.04 -4.42 -10.71
CA PHE A 158 -8.22 -5.49 -10.17
C PHE A 158 -9.07 -6.52 -9.40
N ASN A 159 -9.96 -6.06 -8.51
CA ASN A 159 -10.90 -6.93 -7.78
C ASN A 159 -11.78 -7.74 -8.76
N THR A 160 -12.38 -7.06 -9.75
CA THR A 160 -13.26 -7.71 -10.73
C THR A 160 -12.50 -8.74 -11.55
N THR A 161 -11.28 -8.42 -11.99
CA THR A 161 -10.46 -9.34 -12.79
C THR A 161 -10.01 -10.53 -11.96
N ALA A 162 -9.59 -10.33 -10.70
CA ALA A 162 -9.22 -11.43 -9.80
C ALA A 162 -10.39 -12.41 -9.59
N VAL A 163 -11.58 -11.88 -9.29
CA VAL A 163 -12.77 -12.72 -9.13
C VAL A 163 -13.14 -13.46 -10.43
N LYS A 164 -13.09 -12.76 -11.58
CA LYS A 164 -13.36 -13.39 -12.88
C LYS A 164 -12.35 -14.47 -13.21
N SER A 165 -11.08 -14.24 -13.03
CA SER A 165 -10.01 -15.22 -13.26
C SER A 165 -10.24 -16.47 -12.43
N LEU A 166 -10.65 -16.31 -11.17
CA LEU A 166 -11.05 -17.42 -10.30
C LEU A 166 -12.33 -18.12 -10.75
N THR A 167 -13.23 -17.51 -11.50
CA THR A 167 -14.50 -18.11 -11.95
C THR A 167 -14.46 -18.73 -13.33
N ILE A 168 -13.55 -18.31 -14.21
CA ILE A 168 -13.50 -18.76 -15.62
C ILE A 168 -12.91 -20.16 -15.76
N LYS A 169 -11.94 -20.55 -14.95
CA LYS A 169 -11.40 -21.93 -14.92
C LYS A 169 -12.29 -22.84 -14.08
N LYS A 170 -13.53 -23.05 -14.53
CA LYS A 170 -14.66 -23.58 -13.77
C LYS A 170 -14.42 -24.86 -12.94
N ASP A 171 -13.59 -25.78 -13.38
CA ASP A 171 -13.46 -27.07 -12.71
C ASP A 171 -12.35 -27.09 -11.65
N GLU A 172 -11.26 -26.37 -11.89
CA GLU A 172 -10.17 -26.24 -10.95
C GLU A 172 -10.50 -25.22 -9.84
N TYR A 173 -11.20 -24.13 -10.20
CA TYR A 173 -11.56 -23.06 -9.26
C TYR A 173 -12.76 -23.35 -8.38
N LYS A 174 -13.68 -24.23 -8.78
CA LYS A 174 -14.69 -24.78 -7.86
C LYS A 174 -14.07 -25.49 -6.66
N LYS A 175 -12.85 -26.00 -6.82
CA LYS A 175 -12.08 -26.58 -5.73
C LYS A 175 -11.46 -25.49 -4.82
N ILE A 176 -11.09 -24.34 -5.38
CA ILE A 176 -10.56 -23.18 -4.64
C ILE A 176 -11.70 -22.36 -4.03
N LEU A 177 -12.78 -22.12 -4.79
CA LEU A 177 -13.95 -21.39 -4.35
C LEU A 177 -15.06 -22.37 -3.99
N LYS A 178 -15.36 -22.54 -2.71
CA LYS A 178 -16.60 -23.19 -2.29
C LYS A 178 -17.74 -22.19 -2.43
N LEU A 179 -18.58 -22.42 -3.44
CA LEU A 179 -19.85 -21.73 -3.57
C LEU A 179 -20.81 -22.30 -2.50
N ASN A 180 -21.13 -21.48 -1.50
CA ASN A 180 -22.27 -21.77 -0.65
C ASN A 180 -23.54 -21.40 -1.42
N GLY A 181 -24.42 -22.34 -1.64
CA GLY A 181 -25.60 -22.29 -2.52
C GLY A 181 -26.74 -21.34 -2.11
N ASN A 182 -26.46 -20.21 -1.45
CA ASN A 182 -27.41 -19.16 -1.13
C ASN A 182 -27.09 -17.89 -1.92
N LYS A 183 -28.11 -17.21 -2.41
CA LYS A 183 -28.10 -16.09 -3.37
C LYS A 183 -27.40 -14.80 -2.94
N ASN A 184 -26.78 -14.73 -1.75
CA ASN A 184 -25.83 -13.71 -1.31
C ASN A 184 -24.49 -14.40 -1.11
N GLU A 185 -23.75 -14.53 -2.21
CA GLU A 185 -22.57 -15.36 -2.34
C GLU A 185 -21.38 -14.76 -1.59
N ASP A 186 -21.16 -15.19 -0.38
CA ASP A 186 -19.84 -15.14 0.24
C ASP A 186 -18.99 -16.24 -0.40
N TYR A 187 -18.07 -15.84 -1.26
CA TYR A 187 -17.10 -16.76 -1.86
C TYR A 187 -16.15 -17.27 -0.76
N TYR A 188 -16.28 -18.56 -0.44
CA TYR A 188 -15.37 -19.22 0.50
C TYR A 188 -14.19 -19.80 -0.27
N ILE A 189 -12.97 -19.31 0.01
CA ILE A 189 -11.76 -19.89 -0.57
C ILE A 189 -11.44 -21.20 0.14
N ASN A 190 -11.28 -22.27 -0.64
CA ASN A 190 -10.75 -23.53 -0.10
C ASN A 190 -9.22 -23.42 0.05
N GLU A 191 -8.77 -22.89 1.18
CA GLU A 191 -7.36 -22.67 1.46
C GLU A 191 -6.53 -23.97 1.54
N LYS A 192 -7.18 -25.14 1.50
CA LYS A 192 -6.51 -26.45 1.44
C LYS A 192 -6.14 -26.88 0.03
N TYR A 193 -6.74 -26.25 -0.98
CA TYR A 193 -6.48 -26.60 -2.36
C TYR A 193 -5.29 -25.84 -2.91
N ILE A 194 -4.32 -26.56 -3.42
CA ILE A 194 -3.19 -26.04 -4.17
C ILE A 194 -3.33 -26.57 -5.59
N PRO A 195 -3.33 -25.68 -6.60
CA PRO A 195 -3.39 -26.10 -8.01
C PRO A 195 -2.27 -27.09 -8.35
N ASP A 196 -2.61 -28.19 -9.02
CA ASP A 196 -1.64 -29.21 -9.36
C ASP A 196 -0.48 -28.64 -10.20
N ILE A 197 -0.78 -27.73 -11.14
CA ILE A 197 0.23 -27.06 -11.97
C ILE A 197 1.24 -26.23 -11.16
N LEU A 198 0.83 -25.71 -10.00
CA LEU A 198 1.73 -24.97 -9.12
C LEU A 198 2.48 -25.92 -8.19
N ARG A 199 1.82 -26.96 -7.69
CA ARG A 199 2.44 -27.97 -6.81
C ARG A 199 3.52 -28.76 -7.54
N ASP A 200 3.26 -29.11 -8.79
CA ASP A 200 4.16 -29.94 -9.60
C ASP A 200 5.19 -29.11 -10.38
N ASN A 201 5.30 -27.82 -10.10
CA ASN A 201 6.30 -26.93 -10.69
C ASN A 201 7.70 -27.27 -10.15
N PRO A 202 8.67 -27.63 -11.00
CA PRO A 202 10.01 -28.00 -10.57
C PRO A 202 10.82 -26.86 -9.92
N ASP A 203 10.41 -25.62 -10.16
CA ASP A 203 11.07 -24.42 -9.57
C ASP A 203 10.59 -24.15 -8.12
N ILE A 204 9.66 -24.96 -7.60
CA ILE A 204 9.13 -24.82 -6.26
C ILE A 204 9.56 -26.00 -5.40
N GLU A 205 10.32 -25.72 -4.37
CA GLU A 205 10.70 -26.71 -3.38
C GLU A 205 9.54 -26.98 -2.41
N ASP A 206 9.02 -28.20 -2.42
CA ASP A 206 7.98 -28.60 -1.46
C ASP A 206 8.61 -28.98 -0.11
N ARG A 207 8.48 -28.10 0.89
CA ARG A 207 8.93 -28.30 2.28
C ARG A 207 7.83 -28.80 3.22
N THR A 208 6.71 -29.21 2.68
CA THR A 208 5.55 -29.66 3.49
C THR A 208 5.64 -31.13 3.88
N GLU A 209 6.44 -31.93 3.16
CA GLU A 209 6.63 -33.34 3.40
C GLU A 209 8.08 -33.64 3.79
N TYR A 210 8.26 -34.58 4.72
CA TYR A 210 9.59 -34.98 5.16
C TYR A 210 10.35 -35.68 4.01
N SER A 211 11.55 -35.21 3.70
CA SER A 211 12.44 -35.84 2.75
C SER A 211 13.83 -36.00 3.35
N PHE A 212 14.37 -37.20 3.34
CA PHE A 212 15.74 -37.50 3.80
C PHE A 212 16.83 -36.88 2.90
N SER A 213 16.47 -36.48 1.70
CA SER A 213 17.40 -35.92 0.71
C SER A 213 17.60 -34.39 0.84
N ARG A 214 16.95 -33.72 1.75
CA ARG A 214 17.01 -32.28 1.92
C ARG A 214 17.93 -31.90 3.06
N GLU A 215 18.72 -30.84 2.84
CA GLU A 215 19.49 -30.19 3.89
C GLU A 215 18.55 -29.50 4.90
N ILE A 216 17.41 -28.97 4.43
CA ILE A 216 16.38 -28.35 5.25
C ILE A 216 15.25 -29.38 5.44
N PRO A 217 15.08 -29.97 6.62
CA PRO A 217 13.98 -30.89 6.90
C PRO A 217 12.65 -30.14 6.97
N ASN A 218 11.57 -30.90 7.09
CA ASN A 218 10.20 -30.39 7.21
C ASN A 218 10.12 -29.36 8.36
N CYS A 219 10.36 -28.09 8.04
CA CYS A 219 10.35 -26.98 8.97
C CYS A 219 8.95 -26.40 9.06
N PHE A 220 8.45 -26.31 10.27
CA PHE A 220 7.24 -25.54 10.50
C PHE A 220 7.58 -24.05 10.57
N ALA A 221 6.91 -23.27 9.74
CA ALA A 221 7.02 -21.83 9.80
C ALA A 221 6.01 -21.21 10.77
N TYR A 222 6.35 -20.04 11.29
CA TYR A 222 5.56 -19.27 12.25
C TYR A 222 5.51 -17.82 11.80
N THR A 223 4.36 -17.17 12.02
CA THR A 223 4.24 -15.71 11.86
C THR A 223 4.09 -15.04 13.23
N ILE A 224 4.41 -13.76 13.32
CA ILE A 224 4.26 -12.95 14.54
C ILE A 224 3.66 -11.61 14.13
N ASP A 225 2.40 -11.36 14.49
CA ASP A 225 1.62 -10.27 13.95
C ASP A 225 0.85 -9.51 15.04
N PRO A 226 0.38 -8.28 14.76
CA PRO A 226 -0.54 -7.60 15.63
C PRO A 226 -1.84 -8.38 15.87
N LYS A 227 -2.49 -8.14 17.00
CA LYS A 227 -3.81 -8.71 17.27
C LYS A 227 -4.81 -8.29 16.18
N ASN A 228 -5.61 -9.23 15.69
CA ASN A 228 -6.61 -9.06 14.63
C ASN A 228 -6.04 -8.87 13.22
N SER A 229 -4.79 -9.20 12.96
CA SER A 229 -4.26 -9.30 11.59
C SER A 229 -5.01 -10.34 10.78
N THR A 230 -5.23 -10.06 9.50
CA THR A 230 -5.90 -10.96 8.54
C THR A 230 -4.99 -11.32 7.37
N ASP A 231 -3.98 -10.52 7.14
CA ASP A 231 -2.93 -10.61 6.15
C ASP A 231 -1.61 -10.91 6.89
N PHE A 232 -1.09 -12.11 6.68
CA PHE A 232 0.16 -12.59 7.25
C PHE A 232 1.16 -12.68 6.10
N ASP A 233 2.05 -11.69 6.00
CA ASP A 233 2.91 -11.54 4.82
C ASP A 233 4.25 -12.25 5.00
N ASP A 234 4.74 -12.37 6.22
CA ASP A 234 6.04 -12.91 6.54
C ASP A 234 5.97 -13.99 7.63
N ALA A 235 6.94 -14.90 7.58
CA ALA A 235 7.08 -15.97 8.54
C ALA A 235 8.56 -16.33 8.72
N PHE A 236 8.88 -17.09 9.73
CA PHE A 236 10.21 -17.62 9.95
C PHE A 236 10.17 -19.10 10.37
N SER A 237 11.28 -19.77 10.13
CA SER A 237 11.63 -21.03 10.79
C SER A 237 13.09 -21.03 11.17
N ILE A 238 13.43 -21.76 12.22
CA ILE A 238 14.80 -21.97 12.65
C ILE A 238 15.02 -23.45 12.88
N TYR A 239 16.11 -23.96 12.31
CA TYR A 239 16.43 -25.36 12.39
C TYR A 239 17.92 -25.55 12.69
N GLN A 240 18.23 -26.38 13.67
CA GLN A 240 19.58 -26.78 14.00
C GLN A 240 19.90 -28.11 13.33
N THR A 241 20.79 -28.09 12.32
CA THR A 241 21.18 -29.30 11.57
C THR A 241 22.08 -30.21 12.40
N ASP A 242 22.99 -29.59 13.14
CA ASP A 242 23.94 -30.26 14.05
C ASP A 242 24.35 -29.29 15.16
N ARG A 243 25.46 -29.61 15.87
CA ARG A 243 25.86 -28.81 17.06
C ARG A 243 26.32 -27.40 16.72
N ASP A 244 26.87 -27.19 15.55
CA ASP A 244 27.49 -25.92 15.12
C ASP A 244 26.80 -25.22 13.93
N ASN A 245 25.81 -25.87 13.34
CA ASN A 245 25.12 -25.31 12.18
C ASN A 245 23.61 -25.07 12.44
N ILE A 246 23.17 -23.87 12.10
CA ILE A 246 21.76 -23.46 12.17
C ILE A 246 21.35 -22.94 10.78
N ILE A 247 20.14 -23.27 10.39
CA ILE A 247 19.46 -22.66 9.23
C ILE A 247 18.34 -21.78 9.78
N LEU A 248 18.42 -20.48 9.48
CA LEU A 248 17.33 -19.54 9.68
C LEU A 248 16.70 -19.26 8.33
N SER A 249 15.42 -19.59 8.17
CA SER A 249 14.66 -19.26 6.96
C SER A 249 13.67 -18.15 7.28
N ILE A 250 13.72 -17.09 6.48
CA ILE A 250 12.75 -15.99 6.48
C ILE A 250 11.89 -16.16 5.23
N TYR A 251 10.59 -16.18 5.42
CA TYR A 251 9.62 -16.40 4.34
C TYR A 251 8.80 -15.13 4.12
N ILE A 252 8.60 -14.81 2.85
CA ILE A 252 7.63 -13.79 2.43
C ILE A 252 6.67 -14.46 1.47
N THR A 253 5.38 -14.16 1.57
CA THR A 253 4.36 -14.73 0.67
C THR A 253 4.71 -14.54 -0.80
N ASP A 254 4.61 -15.60 -1.61
CA ASP A 254 4.86 -15.53 -3.06
C ASP A 254 3.63 -14.99 -3.79
N VAL A 255 3.47 -13.67 -3.80
CA VAL A 255 2.40 -12.99 -4.55
C VAL A 255 2.53 -13.20 -6.06
N PRO A 256 3.73 -13.08 -6.67
CA PRO A 256 3.94 -13.30 -8.10
C PRO A 256 3.37 -14.61 -8.62
N ILE A 257 3.51 -15.70 -7.91
CA ILE A 257 3.00 -17.02 -8.36
C ILE A 257 1.49 -16.99 -8.61
N TRP A 258 0.74 -16.27 -7.78
CA TRP A 258 -0.69 -16.10 -7.94
C TRP A 258 -1.06 -15.11 -9.04
N LEU A 259 -0.27 -14.04 -9.22
CA LEU A 259 -0.46 -13.08 -10.31
C LEU A 259 -0.23 -13.75 -11.67
N ASP A 260 0.79 -14.59 -11.78
CA ASP A 260 1.07 -15.41 -12.98
C ASP A 260 -0.07 -16.39 -13.24
N TYR A 261 -0.39 -17.22 -12.25
CA TYR A 261 -1.39 -18.26 -12.38
C TYR A 261 -2.79 -17.73 -12.73
N LEU A 262 -3.17 -16.58 -12.18
CA LEU A 262 -4.45 -15.93 -12.42
C LEU A 262 -4.42 -14.92 -13.58
N ASN A 263 -3.26 -14.71 -14.20
CA ASN A 263 -3.04 -13.73 -15.28
C ASN A 263 -3.48 -12.31 -14.87
N LEU A 264 -2.98 -11.81 -13.73
CA LEU A 264 -3.44 -10.58 -13.11
C LEU A 264 -2.51 -9.38 -13.30
N TRP A 265 -1.32 -9.54 -13.89
CA TRP A 265 -0.31 -8.48 -14.03
C TRP A 265 -0.85 -7.21 -14.68
N ASN A 266 -1.64 -7.35 -15.75
CA ASN A 266 -2.23 -6.22 -16.47
C ASN A 266 -3.35 -5.50 -15.70
N SER A 267 -3.78 -6.04 -14.57
CA SER A 267 -4.82 -5.46 -13.72
C SER A 267 -4.28 -4.79 -12.46
N LEU A 268 -2.96 -4.86 -12.23
CA LEU A 268 -2.31 -4.18 -11.11
C LEU A 268 -2.62 -2.68 -11.14
N THR A 269 -2.74 -2.11 -9.96
CA THR A 269 -3.01 -0.68 -9.78
C THR A 269 -1.75 0.06 -9.33
N ASP A 270 -1.79 1.39 -9.39
CA ASP A 270 -0.71 2.25 -8.89
C ASP A 270 -0.64 2.31 -7.35
N ARG A 271 -1.44 1.50 -6.66
CA ARG A 271 -1.41 1.43 -5.19
C ARG A 271 -0.23 0.57 -4.75
N VAL A 272 0.78 1.22 -4.16
CA VAL A 272 2.07 0.60 -3.77
C VAL A 272 2.11 0.13 -2.31
N ALA A 273 1.07 0.41 -1.52
CA ALA A 273 1.00 0.01 -0.11
C ALA A 273 -0.46 -0.16 0.35
N THR A 274 -0.66 -0.95 1.38
CA THR A 274 -1.92 -0.98 2.14
C THR A 274 -2.03 0.28 2.98
N ILE A 275 -3.20 0.96 2.91
CA ILE A 275 -3.45 2.20 3.64
C ILE A 275 -4.39 1.89 4.80
N TYR A 276 -3.94 2.19 6.01
CA TYR A 276 -4.72 2.01 7.23
C TYR A 276 -5.33 3.35 7.67
N LEU A 277 -6.66 3.46 7.59
CA LEU A 277 -7.42 4.59 8.10
C LEU A 277 -8.37 4.11 9.21
N PRO A 278 -8.86 5.01 10.08
CA PRO A 278 -9.71 4.62 11.20
C PRO A 278 -11.01 3.91 10.82
N ASP A 279 -11.54 4.15 9.61
CA ASP A 279 -12.76 3.52 9.11
C ASP A 279 -12.55 2.09 8.59
N ARG A 280 -11.46 1.87 7.85
CA ARG A 280 -11.11 0.58 7.24
C ARG A 280 -9.70 0.57 6.67
N LYS A 281 -9.11 -0.61 6.52
CA LYS A 281 -7.92 -0.79 5.70
C LYS A 281 -8.29 -0.73 4.20
N ARG A 282 -7.40 -0.20 3.40
CA ARG A 282 -7.49 -0.17 1.94
C ARG A 282 -6.30 -0.95 1.38
N PRO A 283 -6.49 -2.24 1.12
CA PRO A 283 -5.38 -3.13 0.76
C PRO A 283 -4.78 -2.79 -0.60
N MET A 284 -3.51 -3.11 -0.77
CA MET A 284 -2.77 -3.00 -2.03
C MET A 284 -3.20 -4.08 -3.04
N LEU A 285 -3.60 -5.23 -2.55
CA LEU A 285 -4.09 -6.36 -3.35
C LEU A 285 -5.59 -6.59 -3.08
N PRO A 286 -6.33 -7.22 -4.02
CA PRO A 286 -7.66 -7.74 -3.72
C PRO A 286 -7.66 -8.62 -2.47
N THR A 287 -8.68 -8.49 -1.61
CA THR A 287 -8.75 -9.24 -0.33
C THR A 287 -8.75 -10.76 -0.53
N ILE A 288 -9.21 -11.21 -1.68
CA ILE A 288 -9.12 -12.62 -2.09
C ILE A 288 -7.66 -13.11 -2.21
N LEU A 289 -6.74 -12.21 -2.55
CA LEU A 289 -5.30 -12.46 -2.53
C LEU A 289 -4.71 -12.15 -1.16
N SER A 290 -4.79 -10.88 -0.70
CA SER A 290 -4.09 -10.41 0.52
C SER A 290 -4.49 -11.18 1.77
N ASP A 291 -5.80 -11.41 1.96
CA ASP A 291 -6.30 -12.01 3.20
C ASP A 291 -6.48 -13.54 3.09
N ASN A 292 -6.22 -14.13 1.91
CA ASN A 292 -6.45 -15.55 1.68
C ASN A 292 -5.29 -16.25 0.96
N LEU A 293 -5.22 -16.17 -0.39
CA LEU A 293 -4.26 -16.94 -1.16
C LEU A 293 -2.81 -16.58 -0.83
N CYS A 294 -2.52 -15.29 -0.70
CA CYS A 294 -1.21 -14.77 -0.36
C CYS A 294 -0.96 -14.61 1.15
N SER A 295 -1.92 -14.95 2.02
CA SER A 295 -1.73 -14.83 3.48
C SER A 295 -1.22 -16.15 4.07
N LEU A 296 -0.13 -16.07 4.84
CA LEU A 296 0.54 -17.21 5.50
C LEU A 296 -0.24 -17.68 6.73
N LYS A 297 -1.48 -18.12 6.52
CA LYS A 297 -2.38 -18.59 7.59
C LYS A 297 -2.00 -19.97 8.11
N GLN A 298 -2.10 -20.12 9.44
CA GLN A 298 -1.84 -21.40 10.12
C GLN A 298 -2.72 -22.54 9.62
N LYS A 299 -2.20 -23.78 9.66
CA LYS A 299 -2.85 -25.03 9.23
C LYS A 299 -3.00 -25.18 7.71
N TYR A 300 -2.46 -24.29 6.92
CA TYR A 300 -2.50 -24.37 5.45
C TYR A 300 -1.11 -24.44 4.87
N LYS A 301 -1.01 -25.09 3.70
CA LYS A 301 0.17 -25.04 2.85
C LYS A 301 0.15 -23.73 2.07
N LYS A 302 1.28 -23.02 2.04
CA LYS A 302 1.38 -21.70 1.42
C LYS A 302 2.64 -21.57 0.58
N PHE A 303 2.53 -20.88 -0.56
CA PHE A 303 3.68 -20.52 -1.37
C PHE A 303 4.39 -19.31 -0.76
N ALA A 304 5.70 -19.40 -0.69
CA ALA A 304 6.55 -18.33 -0.18
C ALA A 304 7.87 -18.26 -0.95
N ILE A 305 8.50 -17.10 -0.88
CA ILE A 305 9.91 -16.92 -1.21
C ILE A 305 10.67 -17.03 0.11
N ALA A 306 11.59 -17.96 0.19
CA ALA A 306 12.45 -18.18 1.34
C ALA A 306 13.81 -17.53 1.14
N LEU A 307 14.29 -16.81 2.14
CA LEU A 307 15.69 -16.47 2.33
C LEU A 307 16.23 -17.44 3.38
N ASP A 308 17.02 -18.41 2.94
CA ASP A 308 17.67 -19.40 3.80
C ASP A 308 19.05 -18.90 4.16
N ILE A 309 19.30 -18.71 5.46
CA ILE A 309 20.57 -18.23 6.01
C ILE A 309 21.21 -19.38 6.76
N TYR A 310 22.32 -19.86 6.23
CA TYR A 310 23.14 -20.93 6.83
C TYR A 310 24.18 -20.30 7.73
N ILE A 311 24.15 -20.65 9.01
CA ILE A 311 24.96 -20.04 10.05
C ILE A 311 25.79 -21.12 10.74
N LYS A 312 27.12 -20.96 10.72
CA LYS A 312 28.03 -21.82 11.41
C LYS A 312 28.64 -21.14 12.61
N TYR A 313 28.66 -21.86 13.76
CA TYR A 313 29.27 -21.42 15.00
C TYR A 313 30.61 -22.09 15.26
N ASP A 314 31.53 -21.37 15.91
CA ASP A 314 32.63 -21.97 16.61
C ASP A 314 32.14 -22.51 17.97
N LEU A 315 32.33 -23.80 18.21
CA LEU A 315 31.85 -24.46 19.43
C LEU A 315 32.61 -24.05 20.70
N VAL A 316 33.82 -23.48 20.55
CA VAL A 316 34.67 -23.04 21.67
C VAL A 316 34.35 -21.61 22.06
N THR A 317 34.36 -20.70 21.06
CA THR A 317 34.11 -19.28 21.30
C THR A 317 32.62 -18.94 21.30
N ASN A 318 31.78 -19.84 20.76
CA ASN A 318 30.34 -19.61 20.55
C ASN A 318 30.02 -18.40 19.67
N GLU A 319 30.95 -18.05 18.78
CA GLU A 319 30.81 -16.94 17.82
C GLU A 319 30.39 -17.45 16.45
N ILE A 320 29.76 -16.59 15.68
CA ILE A 320 29.42 -16.90 14.27
C ILE A 320 30.67 -16.77 13.42
N VAL A 321 31.11 -17.90 12.82
CA VAL A 321 32.33 -17.94 12.01
C VAL A 321 32.07 -17.94 10.52
N LYS A 322 30.88 -18.34 10.08
CA LYS A 322 30.53 -18.38 8.67
C LYS A 322 29.03 -18.17 8.50
N THR A 323 28.67 -17.36 7.49
CA THR A 323 27.30 -17.24 7.01
C THR A 323 27.29 -17.35 5.49
N SER A 324 26.25 -18.00 4.95
CA SER A 324 25.91 -17.98 3.54
C SER A 324 24.40 -17.92 3.42
N TYR A 325 23.90 -17.55 2.26
CA TYR A 325 22.45 -17.46 2.06
C TYR A 325 22.08 -17.84 0.63
N GLU A 326 20.82 -18.24 0.47
CA GLU A 326 20.22 -18.50 -0.83
C GLU A 326 18.72 -18.12 -0.83
N PHE A 327 18.18 -17.88 -2.03
CA PHE A 327 16.76 -17.60 -2.22
C PHE A 327 16.11 -18.78 -2.94
N ASN A 328 14.98 -19.23 -2.39
CA ASN A 328 14.24 -20.36 -2.94
C ASN A 328 12.75 -20.03 -3.01
N ARG A 329 12.06 -20.52 -4.05
CA ARG A 329 10.58 -20.56 -4.06
C ARG A 329 10.14 -21.84 -3.38
N VAL A 330 9.26 -21.72 -2.41
CA VAL A 330 8.95 -22.87 -1.53
C VAL A 330 7.46 -23.00 -1.30
N LEU A 331 7.02 -24.23 -1.07
CA LEU A 331 5.73 -24.55 -0.49
C LEU A 331 5.96 -24.97 0.97
N ILE A 332 5.35 -24.26 1.92
CA ILE A 332 5.58 -24.44 3.37
C ILE A 332 4.29 -24.72 4.15
N ASN A 333 4.43 -25.31 5.32
CA ASN A 333 3.36 -25.44 6.31
C ASN A 333 3.49 -24.35 7.38
N ILE A 334 2.40 -23.59 7.60
CA ILE A 334 2.32 -22.64 8.70
C ILE A 334 1.74 -23.38 9.93
N LYS A 335 2.56 -23.51 10.97
CA LYS A 335 2.14 -24.19 12.19
C LYS A 335 1.28 -23.29 13.08
N LYS A 336 1.68 -22.04 13.24
CA LYS A 336 0.96 -21.10 14.08
C LYS A 336 1.21 -19.65 13.66
N ASN A 337 0.15 -18.83 13.72
CA ASN A 337 0.23 -17.39 13.71
C ASN A 337 0.22 -16.90 15.16
N TYR A 338 1.31 -16.34 15.62
CA TYR A 338 1.44 -15.77 16.96
C TYR A 338 1.04 -14.31 16.95
N VAL A 339 0.52 -13.85 18.09
CA VAL A 339 0.30 -12.42 18.35
C VAL A 339 1.48 -11.91 19.19
N TYR A 340 1.90 -10.65 18.99
CA TYR A 340 3.07 -10.06 19.66
C TYR A 340 3.14 -10.29 21.16
N GLU A 341 2.03 -10.19 21.87
CA GLU A 341 1.97 -10.30 23.32
C GLU A 341 1.53 -11.68 23.82
N GLU A 342 1.53 -12.68 22.92
CA GLU A 342 1.01 -14.01 23.27
C GLU A 342 2.00 -14.76 24.18
N PRO A 343 1.61 -15.14 25.41
CA PRO A 343 2.51 -15.87 26.32
C PRO A 343 3.04 -17.20 25.74
N ALA A 344 2.32 -17.79 24.78
CA ALA A 344 2.73 -19.01 24.11
C ALA A 344 3.94 -18.79 23.19
N LEU A 345 4.08 -17.60 22.58
CA LEU A 345 5.24 -17.23 21.77
C LEU A 345 6.52 -17.28 22.60
N LEU A 346 6.51 -16.68 23.79
CA LEU A 346 7.66 -16.61 24.70
C LEU A 346 8.08 -17.98 25.24
N LYS A 347 7.15 -18.95 25.25
CA LYS A 347 7.43 -20.33 25.61
C LYS A 347 7.95 -21.16 24.44
N SER A 348 7.79 -20.68 23.20
CA SER A 348 8.24 -21.39 22.00
C SER A 348 9.75 -21.58 22.01
N PHE A 349 10.20 -22.81 21.76
CA PHE A 349 11.61 -23.13 21.64
C PHE A 349 12.25 -22.43 20.44
N ASP A 350 11.58 -22.45 19.30
CA ASP A 350 12.05 -21.84 18.04
C ASP A 350 12.20 -20.32 18.19
N TYR A 351 11.23 -19.66 18.83
CA TYR A 351 11.32 -18.23 19.11
C TYR A 351 12.50 -17.88 20.05
N LYS A 352 12.73 -18.69 21.06
CA LYS A 352 13.89 -18.49 21.96
C LYS A 352 15.22 -18.70 21.25
N GLN A 353 15.30 -19.66 20.34
CA GLN A 353 16.49 -19.85 19.50
C GLN A 353 16.71 -18.65 18.58
N LEU A 354 15.67 -18.20 17.87
CA LEU A 354 15.71 -17.02 17.01
C LEU A 354 16.20 -15.79 17.79
N TYR A 355 15.64 -15.56 18.97
CA TYR A 355 16.02 -14.44 19.81
C TYR A 355 17.52 -14.47 20.22
N ARG A 356 18.01 -15.64 20.63
CA ARG A 356 19.44 -15.81 20.96
C ARG A 356 20.34 -15.58 19.77
N LEU A 357 19.92 -16.04 18.58
CA LEU A 357 20.64 -15.82 17.34
C LEU A 357 20.72 -14.32 16.99
N ILE A 358 19.60 -13.61 17.06
CA ILE A 358 19.53 -12.18 16.78
C ILE A 358 20.44 -11.37 17.71
N ILE A 359 20.46 -11.69 19.01
CA ILE A 359 21.40 -11.04 19.96
C ILE A 359 22.84 -11.24 19.53
N LYS A 360 23.23 -12.46 19.14
CA LYS A 360 24.59 -12.74 18.68
C LYS A 360 24.93 -11.99 17.40
N MET A 361 24.04 -11.97 16.44
CA MET A 361 24.23 -11.22 15.19
C MET A 361 24.38 -9.72 15.46
N ASN A 362 23.62 -9.15 16.35
CA ASN A 362 23.72 -7.73 16.72
C ASN A 362 25.01 -7.40 17.46
N ALA A 363 25.54 -8.32 18.28
CA ALA A 363 26.81 -8.14 18.96
C ALA A 363 28.01 -8.12 18.00
N THR A 364 27.90 -8.82 16.86
CA THR A 364 28.96 -8.89 15.84
C THR A 364 28.90 -7.72 14.83
N THR A 365 27.75 -7.08 14.68
CA THR A 365 27.55 -5.94 13.78
C THR A 365 27.65 -4.62 14.53
N HIS A 366 28.85 -4.15 14.81
CA HIS A 366 29.13 -2.87 15.50
C HIS A 366 28.58 -1.60 14.79
N LYS A 367 27.87 -1.70 13.68
CA LYS A 367 27.39 -0.57 12.86
C LYS A 367 26.05 0.01 13.27
N TYR A 368 25.25 -0.66 14.07
CA TYR A 368 23.95 -0.15 14.52
C TYR A 368 23.92 0.08 16.01
N GLN A 369 24.61 1.14 16.45
CA GLN A 369 24.56 1.65 17.84
C GLN A 369 23.24 2.38 18.14
N ASN A 370 22.12 1.97 17.66
CA ASN A 370 20.90 2.28 18.36
C ASN A 370 20.81 1.30 19.52
N LYS A 371 21.12 1.81 20.70
CA LYS A 371 20.98 1.11 21.98
C LYS A 371 19.53 0.62 22.14
N ILE A 372 19.21 -0.49 21.53
CA ILE A 372 18.07 -1.28 21.93
C ILE A 372 18.56 -1.98 23.19
N ASN A 373 18.29 -1.40 24.35
CA ASN A 373 18.48 -2.08 25.64
C ASN A 373 17.44 -3.20 25.69
N TRP A 374 17.89 -4.40 25.39
CA TRP A 374 17.11 -5.60 25.52
C TRP A 374 17.07 -5.97 27.01
N ASP A 375 16.00 -5.61 27.67
CA ASP A 375 15.74 -6.12 29.01
C ASP A 375 14.95 -7.42 28.87
N PHE A 376 15.55 -8.54 29.31
CA PHE A 376 14.94 -9.87 29.28
C PHE A 376 13.65 -9.97 30.10
N GLN A 377 13.36 -9.00 30.93
CA GLN A 377 12.16 -8.98 31.76
C GLN A 377 10.96 -8.35 31.06
N ASP A 378 11.15 -7.71 29.88
CA ASP A 378 10.11 -7.03 29.15
C ASP A 378 9.76 -7.79 27.87
N ASP A 379 8.86 -8.76 28.00
CA ASP A 379 8.40 -9.63 26.92
C ASP A 379 7.77 -8.86 25.73
N VAL A 380 7.17 -7.71 25.99
CA VAL A 380 6.55 -6.84 24.99
C VAL A 380 7.62 -6.19 24.10
N ARG A 381 8.74 -5.79 24.68
CA ARG A 381 9.86 -5.19 23.92
C ARG A 381 10.53 -6.19 22.99
N MET A 382 10.54 -7.46 23.33
CA MET A 382 11.09 -8.52 22.46
C MET A 382 10.32 -8.62 21.15
N CYS A 383 8.99 -8.65 21.21
CA CYS A 383 8.15 -8.73 20.01
C CYS A 383 8.29 -7.48 19.13
N GLN A 384 8.29 -6.30 19.74
CA GLN A 384 8.49 -5.03 19.03
C GLN A 384 9.86 -4.91 18.37
N ALA A 385 10.85 -5.54 18.93
CA ALA A 385 12.18 -5.52 18.39
C ALA A 385 12.35 -6.46 17.18
N PHE A 386 11.71 -7.61 17.20
CA PHE A 386 11.64 -8.50 16.03
C PHE A 386 11.00 -7.79 14.84
N ASP A 387 9.87 -7.13 15.05
CA ASP A 387 9.18 -6.33 14.06
C ASP A 387 10.06 -5.23 13.42
N LYS A 388 10.87 -4.55 14.25
CA LYS A 388 11.83 -3.54 13.74
C LYS A 388 12.99 -4.14 12.94
N ILE A 389 13.38 -5.36 13.21
CA ILE A 389 14.43 -6.05 12.46
C ILE A 389 13.92 -6.53 11.10
N GLN A 390 12.68 -6.95 11.01
CA GLN A 390 12.02 -7.30 9.75
C GLN A 390 11.99 -6.14 8.74
N PHE A 391 11.86 -4.89 9.21
CA PHE A 391 11.88 -3.70 8.35
C PHE A 391 13.27 -3.21 7.94
N VAL A 392 14.33 -3.76 8.48
CA VAL A 392 15.71 -3.32 8.22
C VAL A 392 16.47 -4.32 7.33
N CYS A 393 15.92 -5.49 7.11
CA CYS A 393 16.38 -6.47 6.13
C CYS A 393 15.65 -6.31 4.81
#